data_c464253346f94f10e1d8251cd0c9d5cd
#
_entry.id   c464253346f94f10e1d8251cd0c9d5cd
#
_cell.length_a   1.000
_cell.length_b   1.000
_cell.length_c   1.000
_cell.angle_alpha   90.00
_cell.angle_beta   90.00
_cell.angle_gamma   90.00
#
_symmetry.space_group_name_H-M   'P 1'
#
loop_
_entity.id
_entity.type
_entity.pdbx_description
1 polymer ?
#
loop_
_entity_poly.entity_id
_entity_poly.type
_entity_poly.pdbx_seq_one_letter_code
_entity_poly.pdbx_strand_id
1 'polypeptide(L)'
;MNMNATQGRDEKRKETVMTETDEAMYFAAEHDTPIPYRQRIRDYYLALGYEKPYRWANYADVPFTSLKKPLSESTVALVSTSAPFDPEKGDQGPGAVYNSAAKFYRVYTDTTDHVPDQRISHIGYDRNHTSAEDMNSWFPLAALHDAAAAGRIGAVSKRFYGAPTNRSQKTTIEQDCVELLERIREDGADTAIIVAT
;
A
#
# COMPACT_ATOMS: atom_id res chain seq x y z
N MET A 1 60.89 -3.01 22.65
CA MET A 1 60.30 -4.02 23.52
C MET A 1 58.97 -3.49 23.97
N ASN A 2 57.94 -4.10 23.56
CA ASN A 2 56.67 -4.42 24.16
C ASN A 2 55.53 -4.31 23.18
N MET A 3 54.90 -5.44 23.08
CA MET A 3 53.79 -5.81 22.20
C MET A 3 52.48 -5.16 22.63
N ASN A 4 51.80 -4.62 21.70
CA ASN A 4 50.40 -4.25 21.84
C ASN A 4 49.51 -5.45 21.48
N ALA A 5 48.76 -5.90 22.44
CA ALA A 5 47.68 -6.87 22.23
C ALA A 5 46.41 -6.13 21.86
N THR A 6 45.96 -6.37 20.64
CA THR A 6 44.68 -5.92 20.13
C THR A 6 43.60 -6.85 20.66
N GLN A 7 42.74 -6.38 21.57
CA GLN A 7 41.53 -7.07 21.97
C GLN A 7 40.41 -6.77 20.97
N GLY A 8 40.09 -7.76 20.14
CA GLY A 8 38.90 -7.78 19.36
C GLY A 8 37.67 -8.03 20.26
N ARG A 9 36.74 -7.08 20.25
CA ARG A 9 35.41 -7.28 20.85
C ARG A 9 34.54 -8.07 19.87
N ASP A 10 34.45 -9.36 20.12
CA ASP A 10 33.39 -10.21 19.58
C ASP A 10 32.09 -9.89 20.34
N GLU A 11 31.29 -8.97 19.82
CA GLU A 11 29.90 -8.85 20.24
C GLU A 11 29.09 -10.00 19.63
N LYS A 12 29.09 -11.13 20.29
CA LYS A 12 28.12 -12.18 20.07
C LYS A 12 26.73 -11.61 20.39
N ARG A 13 26.00 -11.30 19.35
CA ARG A 13 24.55 -11.09 19.38
C ARG A 13 23.94 -12.35 20.04
N LYS A 14 23.57 -12.22 21.31
CA LYS A 14 22.80 -13.25 22.01
C LYS A 14 21.43 -13.29 21.33
N GLU A 15 21.22 -14.23 20.45
CA GLU A 15 19.88 -14.68 20.11
C GLU A 15 19.24 -15.16 21.41
N THR A 16 18.28 -14.41 21.91
CA THR A 16 17.46 -14.84 23.04
C THR A 16 16.57 -15.95 22.51
N VAL A 17 17.02 -17.19 22.68
CA VAL A 17 16.16 -18.34 22.44
C VAL A 17 15.11 -18.29 23.54
N MET A 18 13.85 -18.00 23.18
CA MET A 18 12.72 -18.10 24.10
C MET A 18 12.62 -19.54 24.59
N THR A 19 12.59 -19.72 25.90
CA THR A 19 12.41 -21.03 26.48
C THR A 19 10.94 -21.46 26.40
N GLU A 20 10.66 -22.75 26.41
CA GLU A 20 9.31 -23.32 26.44
C GLU A 20 8.43 -22.71 27.55
N THR A 21 9.05 -22.26 28.65
CA THR A 21 8.38 -21.61 29.78
C THR A 21 8.01 -20.13 29.44
N ASP A 22 8.82 -19.43 28.65
CA ASP A 22 8.54 -18.08 28.23
C ASP A 22 7.40 -18.05 27.20
N GLU A 23 7.34 -19.03 26.31
CA GLU A 23 6.21 -19.20 25.38
C GLU A 23 4.90 -19.44 26.13
N ALA A 24 4.88 -20.29 27.16
CA ALA A 24 3.69 -20.56 27.95
C ALA A 24 3.17 -19.35 28.75
N MET A 25 4.02 -18.38 29.05
CA MET A 25 3.61 -17.14 29.76
C MET A 25 2.92 -16.12 28.87
N TYR A 26 3.14 -16.15 27.55
CA TYR A 26 2.68 -15.12 26.61
C TYR A 26 1.71 -15.64 25.56
N PHE A 27 1.60 -16.95 25.39
CA PHE A 27 0.74 -17.60 24.41
C PHE A 27 -0.39 -18.39 25.08
N ALA A 28 -1.61 -17.93 24.89
CA ALA A 28 -2.79 -18.75 25.10
C ALA A 28 -3.06 -19.52 23.81
N ALA A 29 -2.56 -20.75 23.71
CA ALA A 29 -2.61 -21.55 22.48
C ALA A 29 -4.03 -21.76 21.96
N GLU A 30 -5.03 -21.79 22.85
CA GLU A 30 -6.44 -21.86 22.50
C GLU A 30 -6.95 -20.62 21.77
N HIS A 31 -6.22 -19.51 21.84
CA HIS A 31 -6.54 -18.25 21.14
C HIS A 31 -5.66 -18.00 19.91
N ASP A 32 -4.65 -18.85 19.66
CA ASP A 32 -3.80 -18.79 18.47
C ASP A 32 -4.52 -19.40 17.25
N THR A 33 -5.73 -18.93 17.00
CA THR A 33 -6.52 -19.34 15.84
C THR A 33 -6.55 -18.21 14.83
N PRO A 34 -6.22 -18.47 13.56
CA PRO A 34 -6.29 -17.47 12.51
C PRO A 34 -7.66 -16.78 12.46
N ILE A 35 -7.67 -15.47 12.48
CA ILE A 35 -8.92 -14.70 12.43
C ILE A 35 -9.49 -14.75 11.01
N PRO A 36 -10.72 -15.27 10.81
CA PRO A 36 -11.34 -15.35 9.49
C PRO A 36 -11.89 -13.98 9.05
N TYR A 37 -11.02 -13.02 8.75
CA TYR A 37 -11.40 -11.63 8.45
C TYR A 37 -12.50 -11.49 7.39
N ARG A 38 -12.45 -12.27 6.32
CA ARG A 38 -13.47 -12.21 5.26
C ARG A 38 -14.86 -12.60 5.79
N GLN A 39 -14.94 -13.62 6.64
CA GLN A 39 -16.21 -14.02 7.25
C GLN A 39 -16.68 -12.95 8.22
N ARG A 40 -15.81 -12.45 9.09
CA ARG A 40 -16.16 -11.38 10.05
C ARG A 40 -16.67 -10.12 9.37
N ILE A 41 -16.03 -9.68 8.30
CA ILE A 41 -16.48 -8.51 7.53
C ILE A 41 -17.85 -8.79 6.91
N ARG A 42 -18.07 -9.96 6.35
CA ARG A 42 -19.37 -10.35 5.80
C ARG A 42 -20.47 -10.30 6.86
N ASP A 43 -20.22 -10.91 8.01
CA ASP A 43 -21.19 -10.96 9.11
C ASP A 43 -21.48 -9.56 9.66
N TYR A 44 -20.45 -8.72 9.75
CA TYR A 44 -20.59 -7.32 10.15
C TYR A 44 -21.49 -6.53 9.20
N TYR A 45 -21.28 -6.64 7.89
CA TYR A 45 -22.14 -5.94 6.92
C TYR A 45 -23.57 -6.50 6.90
N LEU A 46 -23.76 -7.80 7.09
CA LEU A 46 -25.10 -8.39 7.23
C LEU A 46 -25.80 -7.86 8.49
N ALA A 47 -25.09 -7.74 9.61
CA ALA A 47 -25.61 -7.16 10.85
C ALA A 47 -25.99 -5.68 10.72
N LEU A 48 -25.32 -4.94 9.81
CA LEU A 48 -25.69 -3.57 9.45
C LEU A 48 -26.90 -3.47 8.49
N GLY A 49 -27.52 -4.59 8.12
CA GLY A 49 -28.70 -4.62 7.26
C GLY A 49 -28.42 -4.63 5.75
N TYR A 50 -27.19 -4.89 5.33
CA TYR A 50 -26.88 -5.09 3.90
C TYR A 50 -27.29 -6.49 3.49
N GLU A 51 -28.34 -6.60 2.68
CA GLU A 51 -28.91 -7.88 2.26
C GLU A 51 -27.98 -8.73 1.38
N LYS A 52 -27.05 -8.09 0.65
CA LYS A 52 -26.12 -8.76 -0.24
C LYS A 52 -24.69 -8.62 0.32
N PRO A 53 -24.15 -9.69 0.93
CA PRO A 53 -22.79 -9.65 1.43
C PRO A 53 -21.80 -9.42 0.30
N TYR A 54 -20.74 -8.67 0.59
CA TYR A 54 -19.66 -8.41 -0.35
C TYR A 54 -19.01 -9.74 -0.79
N ARG A 55 -18.79 -9.88 -2.09
CA ARG A 55 -18.12 -11.02 -2.69
C ARG A 55 -16.75 -10.55 -3.19
N TRP A 56 -15.69 -11.02 -2.53
CA TRP A 56 -14.32 -10.71 -2.98
C TRP A 56 -14.04 -11.38 -4.32
N ALA A 57 -13.28 -10.70 -5.16
CA ALA A 57 -12.67 -11.32 -6.32
C ALA A 57 -11.80 -12.50 -5.88
N ASN A 58 -11.94 -13.62 -6.57
CA ASN A 58 -11.17 -14.82 -6.32
C ASN A 58 -10.71 -15.39 -7.66
N TYR A 59 -9.44 -15.20 -7.94
CA TYR A 59 -8.83 -15.62 -9.20
C TYR A 59 -8.13 -16.96 -8.99
N ALA A 60 -8.49 -17.96 -9.79
CA ALA A 60 -7.84 -19.26 -9.77
C ALA A 60 -6.45 -19.22 -10.44
N ASP A 61 -6.31 -18.33 -11.42
CA ASP A 61 -5.05 -18.06 -12.11
C ASP A 61 -4.54 -16.68 -11.73
N VAL A 62 -3.36 -16.66 -11.11
CA VAL A 62 -2.66 -15.43 -10.71
C VAL A 62 -1.30 -15.45 -11.39
N PRO A 63 -1.18 -14.88 -12.60
CA PRO A 63 0.08 -14.88 -13.33
C PRO A 63 1.14 -14.11 -12.56
N PHE A 64 2.30 -14.72 -12.39
CA PHE A 64 3.49 -14.07 -11.85
C PHE A 64 4.42 -13.74 -13.02
N THR A 65 4.42 -12.49 -13.45
CA THR A 65 5.23 -12.03 -14.57
C THR A 65 6.58 -11.52 -14.07
N SER A 66 7.65 -12.12 -14.58
CA SER A 66 9.02 -11.65 -14.28
C SER A 66 9.27 -10.27 -14.90
N LEU A 67 10.06 -9.46 -14.20
CA LEU A 67 10.55 -8.20 -14.76
C LEU A 67 11.39 -8.46 -16.01
N LYS A 68 11.23 -7.64 -17.02
CA LYS A 68 11.99 -7.75 -18.29
C LYS A 68 13.42 -7.25 -18.16
N LYS A 69 13.70 -6.42 -17.18
CA LYS A 69 15.02 -5.84 -16.87
C LYS A 69 15.16 -5.66 -15.37
N PRO A 70 16.37 -5.45 -14.83
CA PRO A 70 16.59 -5.18 -13.42
C PRO A 70 15.77 -3.98 -12.94
N LEU A 71 15.39 -3.99 -11.67
CA LEU A 71 14.60 -2.90 -11.07
C LEU A 71 15.36 -1.57 -11.13
N SER A 72 16.70 -1.60 -10.99
CA SER A 72 17.58 -0.43 -11.13
C SER A 72 17.59 0.21 -12.51
N GLU A 73 17.04 -0.47 -13.51
CA GLU A 73 16.89 0.02 -14.89
C GLU A 73 15.41 0.26 -15.26
N SER A 74 14.50 -0.05 -14.36
CA SER A 74 13.06 -0.01 -14.61
C SER A 74 12.44 1.31 -14.20
N THR A 75 11.53 1.81 -15.04
CA THR A 75 10.64 2.92 -14.68
C THR A 75 9.46 2.37 -13.91
N VAL A 76 9.24 2.89 -12.69
CA VAL A 76 8.21 2.43 -11.76
C VAL A 76 7.06 3.42 -11.73
N ALA A 77 5.83 2.95 -11.96
CA ALA A 77 4.61 3.72 -11.83
C ALA A 77 4.02 3.55 -10.41
N LEU A 78 3.39 4.60 -9.88
CA LEU A 78 2.60 4.54 -8.65
C LEU A 78 1.12 4.55 -9.01
N VAL A 79 0.38 3.54 -8.55
CA VAL A 79 -1.09 3.49 -8.61
C VAL A 79 -1.61 3.52 -7.18
N SER A 80 -2.51 4.44 -6.87
CA SER A 80 -3.08 4.56 -5.52
C SER A 80 -4.60 4.72 -5.57
N THR A 81 -5.28 4.29 -4.51
CA THR A 81 -6.70 4.57 -4.29
C THR A 81 -6.93 5.84 -3.47
N SER A 82 -5.88 6.58 -3.11
CA SER A 82 -5.99 7.88 -2.48
C SER A 82 -6.73 8.88 -3.38
N ALA A 83 -7.49 9.78 -2.79
CA ALA A 83 -8.25 10.80 -3.51
C ALA A 83 -7.49 12.13 -3.56
N PRO A 84 -7.56 12.87 -4.68
CA PRO A 84 -7.01 14.22 -4.73
C PRO A 84 -7.77 15.15 -3.78
N PHE A 85 -7.08 16.13 -3.25
CA PHE A 85 -7.71 17.21 -2.49
C PHE A 85 -8.77 17.93 -3.34
N ASP A 86 -9.93 18.12 -2.76
CA ASP A 86 -11.03 18.85 -3.38
C ASP A 86 -11.74 19.70 -2.31
N PRO A 87 -11.54 21.02 -2.30
CA PRO A 87 -12.10 21.91 -1.27
C PRO A 87 -13.63 21.92 -1.24
N GLU A 88 -14.28 21.48 -2.32
CA GLU A 88 -15.74 21.43 -2.41
C GLU A 88 -16.35 20.16 -1.81
N LYS A 89 -15.52 19.19 -1.41
CA LYS A 89 -15.95 17.88 -0.90
C LYS A 89 -15.81 17.69 0.59
N GLY A 90 -16.14 18.71 1.38
CA GLY A 90 -16.24 18.57 2.85
C GLY A 90 -14.90 18.32 3.52
N ASP A 91 -13.84 18.91 3.03
CA ASP A 91 -12.49 18.79 3.56
C ASP A 91 -12.29 19.57 4.89
N GLN A 92 -11.29 19.14 5.66
CA GLN A 92 -10.83 19.84 6.86
C GLN A 92 -9.78 20.92 6.55
N GLY A 93 -9.44 21.11 5.28
CA GLY A 93 -8.44 22.04 4.80
C GLY A 93 -7.19 21.36 4.20
N PRO A 94 -6.27 22.14 3.60
CA PRO A 94 -5.05 21.60 3.00
C PRO A 94 -4.23 20.78 3.98
N GLY A 95 -3.69 19.67 3.53
CA GLY A 95 -2.87 18.76 4.34
C GLY A 95 -3.64 17.85 5.30
N ALA A 96 -4.97 17.92 5.37
CA ALA A 96 -5.75 16.97 6.14
C ALA A 96 -5.65 15.57 5.55
N VAL A 97 -5.34 14.57 6.39
CA VAL A 97 -5.09 13.19 5.93
C VAL A 97 -6.37 12.48 5.52
N TYR A 98 -7.46 12.67 6.27
CA TYR A 98 -8.70 11.93 6.08
C TYR A 98 -9.82 12.84 5.58
N ASN A 99 -10.46 12.40 4.50
CA ASN A 99 -11.71 13.00 4.05
C ASN A 99 -12.60 11.94 3.39
N SER A 100 -13.63 11.45 4.09
CA SER A 100 -14.53 10.42 3.58
C SER A 100 -15.40 10.89 2.40
N ALA A 101 -15.51 12.19 2.18
CA ALA A 101 -16.23 12.79 1.05
C ALA A 101 -15.36 12.91 -0.21
N ALA A 102 -14.02 12.88 -0.09
CA ALA A 102 -13.08 12.98 -1.20
C ALA A 102 -13.05 11.70 -2.05
N LYS A 103 -14.19 11.36 -2.67
CA LYS A 103 -14.32 10.16 -3.52
C LYS A 103 -14.25 10.53 -4.98
N PHE A 104 -13.63 9.64 -5.75
CA PHE A 104 -13.57 9.75 -7.21
C PHE A 104 -14.01 8.43 -7.85
N TYR A 105 -14.51 8.50 -9.09
CA TYR A 105 -15.15 7.38 -9.78
C TYR A 105 -14.59 7.14 -11.18
N ARG A 106 -13.51 7.82 -11.54
CA ARG A 106 -12.80 7.69 -12.81
C ARG A 106 -11.31 7.67 -12.53
N VAL A 107 -10.55 6.98 -13.35
CA VAL A 107 -9.10 7.05 -13.33
C VAL A 107 -8.66 8.50 -13.50
N TYR A 108 -7.77 8.96 -12.64
CA TYR A 108 -7.12 10.26 -12.79
C TYR A 108 -5.60 10.08 -12.78
N THR A 109 -4.92 11.10 -13.25
CA THR A 109 -3.45 11.15 -13.23
C THR A 109 -3.01 12.56 -12.85
N ASP A 110 -1.86 12.63 -12.19
CA ASP A 110 -1.17 13.89 -11.98
C ASP A 110 0.34 13.64 -12.06
N THR A 111 1.13 14.71 -12.15
CA THR A 111 2.58 14.63 -12.30
C THR A 111 3.25 14.15 -11.03
N THR A 112 4.44 13.58 -11.18
CA THR A 112 5.25 13.10 -10.04
C THR A 112 6.39 14.06 -9.67
N ASP A 113 6.43 15.25 -10.27
CA ASP A 113 7.45 16.28 -10.02
C ASP A 113 7.23 17.05 -8.70
N HIS A 114 6.10 16.81 -8.04
CA HIS A 114 5.77 17.35 -6.73
C HIS A 114 4.99 16.30 -5.91
N VAL A 115 4.92 16.48 -4.61
CA VAL A 115 4.06 15.66 -3.74
C VAL A 115 2.67 16.31 -3.70
N PRO A 116 1.64 15.67 -4.28
CA PRO A 116 0.30 16.24 -4.35
C PRO A 116 -0.40 16.17 -2.97
N ASP A 117 -1.37 17.05 -2.77
CA ASP A 117 -2.24 16.97 -1.59
C ASP A 117 -3.30 15.88 -1.80
N GLN A 118 -3.17 14.80 -1.06
CA GLN A 118 -3.97 13.59 -1.20
C GLN A 118 -4.77 13.29 0.09
N ARG A 119 -5.84 12.51 -0.05
CA ARG A 119 -6.72 12.13 1.06
C ARG A 119 -6.94 10.64 1.11
N ILE A 120 -6.97 10.08 2.31
CA ILE A 120 -7.53 8.77 2.57
C ILE A 120 -9.04 8.94 2.66
N SER A 121 -9.78 8.42 1.67
CA SER A 121 -11.24 8.54 1.62
C SER A 121 -11.97 7.32 2.16
N HIS A 122 -11.27 6.22 2.42
CA HIS A 122 -11.88 4.99 2.93
C HIS A 122 -12.11 5.06 4.43
N ILE A 123 -13.40 4.92 4.84
CA ILE A 123 -13.79 5.02 6.27
C ILE A 123 -13.27 3.86 7.13
N GLY A 124 -12.95 2.73 6.52
CA GLY A 124 -12.42 1.53 7.17
C GLY A 124 -10.89 1.48 7.25
N TYR A 125 -10.19 2.57 6.95
CA TYR A 125 -8.74 2.63 7.15
C TYR A 125 -8.41 2.42 8.64
N ASP A 126 -7.42 1.59 8.93
CA ASP A 126 -7.03 1.26 10.30
C ASP A 126 -6.32 2.45 10.98
N ARG A 127 -7.07 3.24 11.72
CA ARG A 127 -6.56 4.40 12.47
C ARG A 127 -6.03 4.05 13.85
N ASN A 128 -6.21 2.82 14.30
CA ASN A 128 -5.81 2.39 15.64
C ASN A 128 -4.36 1.85 15.64
N HIS A 129 -3.95 1.19 14.56
CA HIS A 129 -2.67 0.53 14.48
C HIS A 129 -1.73 1.16 13.44
N THR A 130 -2.26 2.04 12.57
CA THR A 130 -1.48 2.68 11.50
C THR A 130 -1.58 4.20 11.63
N SER A 131 -0.45 4.86 11.85
CA SER A 131 -0.39 6.32 11.70
C SER A 131 -0.38 6.67 10.23
N ALA A 132 -1.27 7.56 9.81
CA ALA A 132 -1.30 8.09 8.46
C ALA A 132 -0.48 9.40 8.32
N GLU A 133 0.24 9.81 9.36
CA GLU A 133 1.08 11.02 9.37
C GLU A 133 2.21 10.94 8.34
N ASP A 134 2.81 9.75 8.20
CA ASP A 134 3.75 9.50 7.11
C ASP A 134 2.99 9.11 5.84
N MET A 135 2.92 10.03 4.89
CA MET A 135 2.28 9.79 3.59
C MET A 135 2.88 8.60 2.86
N ASN A 136 4.15 8.27 3.04
CA ASN A 136 4.78 7.12 2.39
C ASN A 136 4.14 5.78 2.78
N SER A 137 3.42 5.70 3.90
CA SER A 137 2.71 4.48 4.30
C SER A 137 1.47 4.18 3.44
N TRP A 138 0.95 5.18 2.71
CA TRP A 138 -0.27 5.04 1.88
C TRP A 138 -0.19 5.72 0.51
N PHE A 139 0.79 6.60 0.29
CA PHE A 139 1.08 7.22 -1.00
C PHE A 139 2.60 7.46 -1.12
N PRO A 140 3.41 6.41 -1.39
CA PRO A 140 4.86 6.41 -1.24
C PRO A 140 5.62 7.09 -2.40
N LEU A 141 5.16 8.24 -2.88
CA LEU A 141 5.80 8.94 -4.00
C LEU A 141 7.19 9.44 -3.63
N ALA A 142 7.34 10.04 -2.43
CA ALA A 142 8.64 10.53 -1.98
C ALA A 142 9.64 9.38 -1.80
N ALA A 143 9.21 8.26 -1.22
CA ALA A 143 10.06 7.07 -1.08
C ALA A 143 10.46 6.46 -2.43
N LEU A 144 9.64 6.58 -3.47
CA LEU A 144 10.00 6.17 -4.83
C LEU A 144 11.07 7.09 -5.43
N HIS A 145 10.98 8.40 -5.23
CA HIS A 145 12.02 9.33 -5.65
C HIS A 145 13.35 9.07 -4.94
N ASP A 146 13.31 8.79 -3.63
CA ASP A 146 14.49 8.41 -2.86
C ASP A 146 15.11 7.09 -3.38
N ALA A 147 14.25 6.14 -3.76
CA ALA A 147 14.71 4.89 -4.35
C ALA A 147 15.37 5.10 -5.72
N ALA A 148 14.86 6.02 -6.54
CA ALA A 148 15.46 6.40 -7.82
C ALA A 148 16.79 7.13 -7.60
N ALA A 149 16.84 8.08 -6.70
CA ALA A 149 18.07 8.80 -6.35
C ALA A 149 19.18 7.87 -5.83
N ALA A 150 18.78 6.82 -5.09
CA ALA A 150 19.71 5.79 -4.59
C ALA A 150 20.05 4.70 -5.63
N GLY A 151 19.55 4.79 -6.88
CA GLY A 151 19.79 3.80 -7.93
C GLY A 151 19.14 2.44 -7.68
N ARG A 152 18.19 2.34 -6.76
CA ARG A 152 17.44 1.09 -6.50
C ARG A 152 16.38 0.81 -7.56
N ILE A 153 15.82 1.85 -8.16
CA ILE A 153 14.97 1.81 -9.35
C ILE A 153 15.55 2.73 -10.41
N GLY A 154 15.24 2.50 -11.68
CA GLY A 154 15.75 3.32 -12.79
C GLY A 154 15.17 4.73 -12.80
N ALA A 155 13.85 4.83 -12.67
CA ALA A 155 13.13 6.11 -12.60
C ALA A 155 11.74 5.94 -11.98
N VAL A 156 11.15 7.04 -11.53
CA VAL A 156 9.71 7.13 -11.27
C VAL A 156 9.02 7.54 -12.56
N SER A 157 7.84 6.97 -12.86
CA SER A 157 7.02 7.40 -14.00
C SER A 157 6.69 8.89 -13.87
N LYS A 158 6.56 9.59 -15.00
CA LYS A 158 6.24 11.03 -15.02
C LYS A 158 4.87 11.39 -14.44
N ARG A 159 3.97 10.42 -14.39
CA ARG A 159 2.65 10.55 -13.76
C ARG A 159 2.45 9.41 -12.75
N PHE A 160 1.68 9.69 -11.70
CA PHE A 160 1.03 8.67 -10.88
C PHE A 160 -0.45 8.53 -11.30
N TYR A 161 -1.11 7.47 -10.83
CA TYR A 161 -2.44 7.09 -11.29
C TYR A 161 -3.36 6.83 -10.11
N GLY A 162 -4.53 7.47 -10.11
CA GLY A 162 -5.59 7.19 -9.16
C GLY A 162 -6.50 6.08 -9.66
N ALA A 163 -6.56 4.97 -8.92
CA ALA A 163 -7.47 3.86 -9.17
C ALA A 163 -8.78 4.08 -8.39
N PRO A 164 -9.92 4.27 -9.06
CA PRO A 164 -11.19 4.52 -8.37
C PRO A 164 -11.70 3.28 -7.64
N THR A 165 -12.38 3.53 -6.51
CA THR A 165 -13.02 2.47 -5.71
C THR A 165 -14.50 2.37 -6.02
N ASN A 166 -14.85 1.92 -7.22
CA ASN A 166 -16.22 1.86 -7.74
C ASN A 166 -17.12 0.84 -7.03
N ARG A 167 -16.58 -0.04 -6.19
CA ARG A 167 -17.28 -1.20 -5.60
C ARG A 167 -17.95 -2.12 -6.64
N SER A 168 -17.50 -2.05 -7.88
CA SER A 168 -17.94 -2.88 -9.00
C SER A 168 -16.73 -3.56 -9.62
N GLN A 169 -16.57 -4.85 -9.38
CA GLN A 169 -15.52 -5.64 -10.01
C GLN A 169 -15.58 -5.57 -11.53
N LYS A 170 -16.79 -5.54 -12.09
CA LYS A 170 -16.98 -5.42 -13.54
C LYS A 170 -16.39 -4.11 -14.07
N THR A 171 -16.76 -2.97 -13.47
CA THR A 171 -16.25 -1.66 -13.88
C THR A 171 -14.72 -1.60 -13.73
N THR A 172 -14.20 -2.09 -12.61
CA THR A 172 -12.75 -2.12 -12.36
C THR A 172 -12.01 -2.93 -13.43
N ILE A 173 -12.51 -4.12 -13.79
CA ILE A 173 -11.84 -5.00 -14.75
C ILE A 173 -12.00 -4.47 -16.19
N GLU A 174 -13.21 -4.09 -16.58
CA GLU A 174 -13.53 -3.79 -17.98
C GLU A 174 -13.20 -2.35 -18.39
N GLN A 175 -13.05 -1.43 -17.43
CA GLN A 175 -12.82 0.00 -17.68
C GLN A 175 -11.56 0.51 -16.98
N ASP A 176 -11.55 0.54 -15.64
CA ASP A 176 -10.50 1.21 -14.89
C ASP A 176 -9.12 0.57 -15.11
N CYS A 177 -9.04 -0.77 -15.06
CA CYS A 177 -7.76 -1.48 -15.28
C CYS A 177 -7.26 -1.32 -16.71
N VAL A 178 -8.16 -1.29 -17.70
CA VAL A 178 -7.79 -1.07 -19.11
C VAL A 178 -7.20 0.32 -19.28
N GLU A 179 -7.89 1.34 -18.79
CA GLU A 179 -7.43 2.72 -18.86
C GLU A 179 -6.11 2.95 -18.10
N LEU A 180 -5.98 2.39 -16.89
CA LEU A 180 -4.74 2.45 -16.11
C LEU A 180 -3.57 1.83 -16.89
N LEU A 181 -3.77 0.65 -17.45
CA LEU A 181 -2.73 -0.06 -18.20
C LEU A 181 -2.29 0.71 -19.46
N GLU A 182 -3.24 1.30 -20.19
CA GLU A 182 -2.96 2.13 -21.36
C GLU A 182 -2.10 3.33 -20.97
N ARG A 183 -2.52 4.10 -19.98
CA ARG A 183 -1.79 5.30 -19.51
C ARG A 183 -0.40 4.98 -18.96
N ILE A 184 -0.26 3.88 -18.21
CA ILE A 184 1.03 3.41 -17.68
C ILE A 184 1.98 3.05 -18.82
N ARG A 185 1.47 2.39 -19.87
CA ARG A 185 2.26 2.04 -21.07
C ARG A 185 2.64 3.25 -21.90
N GLU A 186 1.75 4.23 -22.06
CA GLU A 186 2.04 5.51 -22.72
C GLU A 186 3.20 6.25 -22.05
N ASP A 187 3.31 6.15 -20.73
CA ASP A 187 4.40 6.77 -19.96
C ASP A 187 5.68 5.93 -19.97
N GLY A 188 5.67 4.76 -20.61
CA GLY A 188 6.83 3.89 -20.73
C GLY A 188 7.24 3.21 -19.43
N ALA A 189 6.33 3.06 -18.46
CA ALA A 189 6.65 2.37 -17.23
C ALA A 189 6.75 0.85 -17.45
N ASP A 190 7.73 0.24 -16.78
CA ASP A 190 8.04 -1.19 -16.90
C ASP A 190 7.30 -2.02 -15.86
N THR A 191 7.02 -1.39 -14.71
CA THR A 191 6.33 -2.02 -13.58
C THR A 191 5.54 -0.98 -12.80
N ALA A 192 4.61 -1.44 -11.95
CA ALA A 192 3.81 -0.57 -11.10
C ALA A 192 3.77 -1.09 -9.66
N ILE A 193 3.76 -0.14 -8.72
CA ILE A 193 3.40 -0.38 -7.31
C ILE A 193 1.94 0.04 -7.15
N ILE A 194 1.11 -0.84 -6.60
CA ILE A 194 -0.29 -0.57 -6.32
C ILE A 194 -0.49 -0.47 -4.81
N VAL A 195 -0.96 0.67 -4.35
CA VAL A 195 -1.21 0.96 -2.93
C VAL A 195 -2.69 1.24 -2.73
N ALA A 196 -3.33 0.39 -1.93
CA ALA A 196 -4.72 0.56 -1.53
C ALA A 196 -4.81 1.22 -0.14
N THR A 197 -5.68 2.22 -0.02
CA THR A 197 -5.94 2.96 1.22
C THR A 197 -7.37 2.75 1.72
#